data_775b5330731534fe69cabba80786afa8
#
_entry.id   775b5330731534fe69cabba80786afa8
#
_cell.length_a   1.000
_cell.length_b   1.000
_cell.length_c   1.000
_cell.angle_alpha   90.00
_cell.angle_beta   90.00
_cell.angle_gamma   90.00
#
_symmetry.space_group_name_H-M   'P 1'
#
loop_
_entity.id
_entity.type
_entity.pdbx_description
1 polymer ?
#
loop_
_entity_poly.entity_id
_entity_poly.type
_entity_poly.pdbx_seq_one_letter_code
_entity_poly.pdbx_strand_id
1 'polypeptide(L)'
;MGNADNVLFDNDSRVAPLGLIAMAGASELGKKVDGYLTKWANENEFVKDTFLVEAVCPRFSSGDGKGLIKSSIRGDDLFILCDVGNYSCTYNYFGRENCMSPDDHYQDLKRIIQAAGGKAHRINIIMPSLYGGRQHRRNYRESLDCAVA
;
A
#
# COMPACT_ATOMS: atom_id res chain seq x y z
N MET A 1 -5.96 23.53 -26.96
CA MET A 1 -5.84 22.14 -26.48
C MET A 1 -5.16 22.22 -25.14
N GLY A 2 -5.92 22.18 -24.05
CA GLY A 2 -5.37 22.17 -22.68
C GLY A 2 -4.71 20.81 -22.44
N ASN A 3 -3.46 20.84 -22.01
CA ASN A 3 -2.70 19.64 -21.69
C ASN A 3 -3.41 18.88 -20.56
N ALA A 4 -3.85 17.67 -20.84
CA ALA A 4 -4.43 16.76 -19.83
C ALA A 4 -3.42 16.42 -18.71
N ASP A 5 -2.13 16.68 -18.94
CA ASP A 5 -1.03 16.37 -18.02
C ASP A 5 -0.94 17.33 -16.81
N ASN A 6 -1.53 18.53 -16.90
CA ASN A 6 -1.47 19.51 -15.80
C ASN A 6 -2.51 19.29 -14.69
N VAL A 7 -3.54 18.48 -14.94
CA VAL A 7 -4.65 18.30 -13.98
C VAL A 7 -4.20 17.57 -12.70
N LEU A 8 -3.20 16.70 -12.78
CA LEU A 8 -2.72 15.92 -11.63
C LEU A 8 -1.97 16.75 -10.58
N PHE A 9 -1.43 17.92 -10.97
CA PHE A 9 -0.60 18.76 -10.11
C PHE A 9 -1.19 20.16 -9.90
N ASP A 10 -2.36 20.45 -10.47
CA ASP A 10 -3.09 21.67 -10.19
C ASP A 10 -3.58 21.68 -8.73
N ASN A 11 -3.23 22.74 -7.99
CA ASN A 11 -3.59 22.86 -6.58
C ASN A 11 -5.11 22.86 -6.33
N ASP A 12 -5.90 23.34 -7.29
CA ASP A 12 -7.38 23.41 -7.18
C ASP A 12 -8.06 22.06 -7.42
N SER A 13 -7.40 21.11 -8.11
CA SER A 13 -7.96 19.79 -8.43
C SER A 13 -7.53 18.69 -7.45
N ARG A 14 -6.52 18.92 -6.61
CA ARG A 14 -6.05 17.94 -5.65
C ARG A 14 -6.98 17.81 -4.45
N VAL A 15 -7.33 16.58 -4.12
CA VAL A 15 -8.11 16.27 -2.92
C VAL A 15 -7.28 16.58 -1.66
N ALA A 16 -5.98 16.23 -1.68
CA ALA A 16 -5.03 16.41 -0.59
C ALA A 16 -3.61 16.10 -1.09
N PRO A 17 -2.54 16.40 -0.31
CA PRO A 17 -1.19 15.96 -0.64
C PRO A 17 -1.12 14.44 -0.84
N LEU A 18 -0.44 14.00 -1.90
CA LEU A 18 -0.29 12.58 -2.22
C LEU A 18 0.77 11.93 -1.34
N GLY A 19 0.41 10.82 -0.68
CA GLY A 19 1.31 9.89 -0.02
C GLY A 19 1.21 8.49 -0.62
N LEU A 20 2.33 7.79 -0.82
CA LEU A 20 2.39 6.45 -1.38
C LEU A 20 3.08 5.50 -0.41
N ILE A 21 2.40 4.48 0.07
CA ILE A 21 3.00 3.36 0.80
C ILE A 21 3.10 2.17 -0.14
N ALA A 22 4.30 1.61 -0.31
CA ALA A 22 4.50 0.33 -0.96
C ALA A 22 4.75 -0.74 0.10
N MET A 23 3.80 -1.68 0.24
CA MET A 23 4.00 -2.85 1.09
C MET A 23 5.15 -3.71 0.58
N ALA A 24 5.72 -4.57 1.43
CA ALA A 24 6.89 -5.39 1.11
C ALA A 24 6.77 -6.10 -0.24
N GLY A 25 5.63 -6.74 -0.52
CA GLY A 25 5.36 -7.43 -1.78
C GLY A 25 5.29 -6.53 -3.01
N ALA A 26 5.00 -5.24 -2.83
CA ALA A 26 4.86 -4.25 -3.89
C ALA A 26 6.04 -3.24 -3.96
N SER A 27 7.13 -3.49 -3.24
CA SER A 27 8.25 -2.54 -3.10
C SER A 27 8.82 -2.09 -4.44
N GLU A 28 9.11 -3.01 -5.36
CA GLU A 28 9.66 -2.68 -6.68
C GLU A 28 8.66 -1.91 -7.56
N LEU A 29 7.38 -2.27 -7.49
CA LEU A 29 6.32 -1.52 -8.17
C LEU A 29 6.21 -0.10 -7.60
N GLY A 30 6.25 0.03 -6.28
CA GLY A 30 6.19 1.32 -5.60
C GLY A 30 7.33 2.26 -6.00
N LYS A 31 8.56 1.76 -6.08
CA LYS A 31 9.71 2.55 -6.54
C LYS A 31 9.52 3.04 -7.98
N LYS A 32 9.00 2.20 -8.87
CA LYS A 32 8.72 2.60 -10.26
C LYS A 32 7.64 3.66 -10.33
N VAL A 33 6.54 3.47 -9.60
CA VAL A 33 5.45 4.45 -9.52
C VAL A 33 5.96 5.79 -8.98
N ASP A 34 6.73 5.78 -7.89
CA ASP A 34 7.32 6.97 -7.31
C ASP A 34 8.21 7.71 -8.31
N GLY A 35 9.06 6.97 -9.05
CA GLY A 35 9.91 7.55 -10.08
C GLY A 35 9.12 8.25 -11.21
N TYR A 36 7.97 7.72 -11.61
CA TYR A 36 7.09 8.41 -12.56
C TYR A 36 6.41 9.64 -11.95
N LEU A 37 5.91 9.51 -10.73
CA LEU A 37 5.25 10.62 -10.03
C LEU A 37 6.21 11.78 -9.78
N THR A 38 7.42 11.51 -9.34
CA THR A 38 8.45 12.55 -9.12
C THR A 38 8.88 13.22 -10.41
N LYS A 39 9.03 12.44 -11.50
CA LYS A 39 9.31 12.99 -12.82
C LYS A 39 8.22 13.95 -13.28
N TRP A 40 6.96 13.52 -13.24
CA TRP A 40 5.82 14.35 -13.63
C TRP A 40 5.64 15.59 -12.74
N ALA A 41 5.87 15.45 -11.44
CA ALA A 41 5.83 16.56 -10.51
C ALA A 41 6.88 17.63 -10.87
N ASN A 42 8.11 17.22 -11.10
CA ASN A 42 9.20 18.11 -11.44
C ASN A 42 9.00 18.79 -12.82
N GLU A 43 8.44 18.09 -13.80
CA GLU A 43 8.06 18.66 -15.11
C GLU A 43 6.97 19.73 -14.98
N ASN A 44 6.18 19.73 -13.91
CA ASN A 44 5.11 20.69 -13.61
C ASN A 44 5.49 21.68 -12.49
N GLU A 45 6.78 21.94 -12.29
CA GLU A 45 7.31 22.89 -11.28
C GLU A 45 6.97 22.55 -9.83
N PHE A 46 6.44 21.35 -9.56
CA PHE A 46 6.18 20.86 -8.23
C PHE A 46 7.34 19.99 -7.76
N VAL A 47 8.38 20.62 -7.25
CA VAL A 47 9.61 19.92 -6.81
C VAL A 47 9.30 19.03 -5.60
N LYS A 48 9.45 17.72 -5.79
CA LYS A 48 9.35 16.73 -4.73
C LYS A 48 10.31 15.57 -5.00
N ASP A 49 11.06 15.18 -3.97
CA ASP A 49 12.08 14.13 -4.09
C ASP A 49 11.47 12.72 -4.11
N THR A 50 10.39 12.53 -3.37
CA THR A 50 9.66 11.24 -3.31
C THR A 50 8.24 11.42 -2.77
N PHE A 51 7.34 10.60 -3.23
CA PHE A 51 5.99 10.43 -2.68
C PHE A 51 5.91 9.24 -1.73
N LEU A 52 7.00 8.42 -1.65
CA LEU A 52 7.01 7.26 -0.78
C LEU A 52 7.00 7.66 0.69
N VAL A 53 6.09 7.04 1.41
CA VAL A 53 5.99 7.06 2.87
C VAL A 53 6.52 5.74 3.38
N GLU A 54 7.57 5.78 4.19
CA GLU A 54 8.15 4.54 4.72
C GLU A 54 7.23 3.89 5.73
N ALA A 55 6.87 2.64 5.46
CA ALA A 55 6.06 1.79 6.33
C ALA A 55 6.63 0.38 6.39
N VAL A 56 6.60 -0.23 7.56
CA VAL A 56 7.12 -1.56 7.80
C VAL A 56 6.21 -2.37 8.72
N CYS A 57 6.25 -3.69 8.56
CA CYS A 57 5.54 -4.62 9.44
C CYS A 57 6.53 -5.58 10.10
N PRO A 58 7.27 -5.13 11.13
CA PRO A 58 8.18 -6.01 11.84
C PRO A 58 7.44 -7.15 12.54
N ARG A 59 8.09 -8.32 12.59
CA ARG A 59 7.58 -9.50 13.27
C ARG A 59 8.25 -9.68 14.62
N PHE A 60 7.45 -10.12 15.59
CA PHE A 60 7.96 -10.70 16.83
C PHE A 60 8.43 -12.15 16.57
N SER A 61 9.20 -12.71 17.48
CA SER A 61 9.68 -14.11 17.37
C SER A 61 8.54 -15.12 17.27
N SER A 62 7.37 -14.82 17.82
CA SER A 62 6.14 -15.62 17.72
C SER A 62 5.46 -15.56 16.34
N GLY A 63 5.95 -14.74 15.42
CA GLY A 63 5.34 -14.52 14.11
C GLY A 63 4.30 -13.38 14.06
N ASP A 64 3.83 -12.90 15.21
CA ASP A 64 2.96 -11.74 15.28
C ASP A 64 3.66 -10.51 14.70
N GLY A 65 2.91 -9.62 14.07
CA GLY A 65 3.45 -8.39 13.51
C GLY A 65 2.77 -7.15 14.04
N LYS A 66 3.40 -6.01 13.82
CA LYS A 66 2.80 -4.69 14.01
C LYS A 66 3.03 -3.81 12.80
N GLY A 67 2.10 -2.93 12.48
CA GLY A 67 2.27 -1.89 11.47
C GLY A 67 2.97 -0.67 12.07
N LEU A 68 3.93 -0.11 11.33
CA LEU A 68 4.63 1.10 11.70
C LEU A 68 4.79 1.99 10.46
N ILE A 69 4.28 3.22 10.55
CA ILE A 69 4.49 4.28 9.56
C ILE A 69 5.49 5.25 10.16
N LYS A 70 6.60 5.51 9.45
CA LYS A 70 7.75 6.25 10.01
C LYS A 70 7.70 7.75 9.81
N SER A 71 6.82 8.23 8.91
CA SER A 71 6.66 9.67 8.65
C SER A 71 5.20 10.10 8.80
N SER A 72 4.97 11.42 8.88
CA SER A 72 3.61 11.94 9.01
C SER A 72 2.83 11.72 7.72
N ILE A 73 1.59 11.27 7.87
CA ILE A 73 0.59 11.12 6.79
C ILE A 73 -0.65 11.96 7.07
N ARG A 74 -0.50 12.94 7.98
CA ARG A 74 -1.64 13.76 8.41
C ARG A 74 -2.17 14.60 7.26
N GLY A 75 -3.43 14.36 6.93
CA GLY A 75 -4.12 15.07 5.87
C GLY A 75 -3.81 14.58 4.46
N ASP A 76 -2.96 13.55 4.29
CA ASP A 76 -2.60 13.04 2.97
C ASP A 76 -3.74 12.25 2.32
N ASP A 77 -3.82 12.33 1.00
CA ASP A 77 -4.50 11.33 0.18
C ASP A 77 -3.54 10.14 0.02
N LEU A 78 -3.74 9.11 0.85
CA LEU A 78 -2.82 8.01 1.01
C LEU A 78 -3.18 6.85 0.08
N PHE A 79 -2.22 6.43 -0.74
CA PHE A 79 -2.30 5.25 -1.59
C PHE A 79 -1.42 4.14 -1.03
N ILE A 80 -1.96 2.94 -0.87
CA ILE A 80 -1.24 1.78 -0.38
C ILE A 80 -1.22 0.71 -1.47
N LEU A 81 -0.01 0.41 -1.98
CA LEU A 81 0.22 -0.68 -2.92
C LEU A 81 0.46 -1.98 -2.13
N CYS A 82 -0.36 -2.99 -2.37
CA CYS A 82 -0.26 -4.28 -1.71
C CYS A 82 -0.38 -5.42 -2.74
N ASP A 83 0.72 -6.13 -3.00
CA ASP A 83 0.73 -7.35 -3.80
C ASP A 83 0.69 -8.57 -2.86
N VAL A 84 -0.47 -9.19 -2.75
CA VAL A 84 -0.68 -10.38 -1.92
C VAL A 84 -0.15 -11.66 -2.57
N GLY A 85 0.17 -11.62 -3.87
CA GLY A 85 0.68 -12.75 -4.63
C GLY A 85 2.20 -12.91 -4.61
N ASN A 86 2.93 -12.01 -3.97
CA ASN A 86 4.38 -12.04 -3.96
C ASN A 86 4.94 -13.00 -2.89
N TYR A 87 5.32 -14.20 -3.30
CA TYR A 87 5.90 -15.23 -2.42
C TYR A 87 7.41 -15.07 -2.18
N SER A 88 8.06 -14.06 -2.75
CA SER A 88 9.49 -13.80 -2.50
C SER A 88 9.75 -13.08 -1.17
N CYS A 89 8.72 -12.51 -0.58
CA CYS A 89 8.83 -11.89 0.74
C CYS A 89 8.89 -12.94 1.83
N THR A 90 9.79 -12.75 2.78
CA THR A 90 9.99 -13.66 3.90
C THR A 90 9.94 -12.93 5.24
N TYR A 91 9.69 -13.68 6.29
CA TYR A 91 9.84 -13.23 7.68
C TYR A 91 10.41 -14.35 8.55
N ASN A 92 11.05 -13.97 9.64
CA ASN A 92 11.59 -14.93 10.58
C ASN A 92 10.52 -15.32 11.61
N TYR A 93 10.37 -16.64 11.82
CA TYR A 93 9.48 -17.24 12.79
C TYR A 93 10.21 -18.32 13.57
N PHE A 94 10.42 -18.13 14.88
CA PHE A 94 11.20 -19.02 15.74
C PHE A 94 12.56 -19.41 15.14
N GLY A 95 13.28 -18.42 14.58
CA GLY A 95 14.60 -18.64 13.98
C GLY A 95 14.59 -19.32 12.61
N ARG A 96 13.42 -19.52 12.00
CA ARG A 96 13.27 -20.07 10.65
C ARG A 96 12.72 -19.00 9.71
N GLU A 97 13.24 -18.97 8.50
CA GLU A 97 12.72 -18.12 7.43
C GLU A 97 11.47 -18.75 6.80
N ASN A 98 10.41 -17.99 6.71
CA ASN A 98 9.14 -18.41 6.13
C ASN A 98 8.72 -17.45 5.04
N CYS A 99 8.25 -17.97 3.91
CA CYS A 99 7.65 -17.15 2.87
C CYS A 99 6.30 -16.61 3.34
N MET A 100 6.02 -15.35 2.96
CA MET A 100 4.73 -14.74 3.23
C MET A 100 3.64 -15.36 2.35
N SER A 101 2.55 -15.77 2.99
CA SER A 101 1.31 -16.16 2.31
C SER A 101 0.48 -14.93 1.91
N PRO A 102 -0.54 -15.07 1.06
CA PRO A 102 -1.52 -14.00 0.82
C PRO A 102 -2.16 -13.46 2.11
N ASP A 103 -2.40 -14.34 3.10
CA ASP A 103 -2.98 -13.97 4.39
C ASP A 103 -2.00 -13.11 5.21
N ASP A 104 -0.69 -13.40 5.15
CA ASP A 104 0.34 -12.59 5.79
C ASP A 104 0.39 -11.17 5.21
N HIS A 105 0.39 -11.06 3.88
CA HIS A 105 0.36 -9.77 3.19
C HIS A 105 -0.90 -8.99 3.51
N TYR A 106 -2.05 -9.65 3.48
CA TYR A 106 -3.33 -9.02 3.78
C TYR A 106 -3.43 -8.59 5.25
N GLN A 107 -2.93 -9.40 6.18
CA GLN A 107 -2.88 -9.03 7.60
C GLN A 107 -1.95 -7.83 7.83
N ASP A 108 -0.82 -7.75 7.12
CA ASP A 108 0.07 -6.59 7.19
C ASP A 108 -0.58 -5.33 6.62
N LEU A 109 -1.34 -5.44 5.53
CA LEU A 109 -2.15 -4.32 5.01
C LEU A 109 -3.10 -3.78 6.09
N LYS A 110 -3.83 -4.64 6.78
CA LYS A 110 -4.73 -4.22 7.89
C LYS A 110 -3.97 -3.52 9.01
N ARG A 111 -2.76 -3.98 9.34
CA ARG A 111 -1.89 -3.35 10.35
C ARG A 111 -1.47 -1.92 9.94
N ILE A 112 -1.14 -1.72 8.66
CA ILE A 112 -0.78 -0.39 8.14
C ILE A 112 -2.00 0.53 8.11
N ILE A 113 -3.18 0.06 7.69
CA ILE A 113 -4.43 0.82 7.75
C ILE A 113 -4.72 1.26 9.19
N GLN A 114 -4.57 0.36 10.16
CA GLN A 114 -4.74 0.68 11.58
C GLN A 114 -3.69 1.69 12.08
N ALA A 115 -2.44 1.56 11.65
CA ALA A 115 -1.38 2.52 11.99
C ALA A 115 -1.65 3.92 11.42
N ALA A 116 -2.31 4.01 10.27
CA ALA A 116 -2.76 5.28 9.70
C ALA A 116 -3.84 5.95 10.57
N GLY A 117 -4.70 5.16 11.23
CA GLY A 117 -5.55 5.56 12.34
C GLY A 117 -6.39 6.84 12.15
N GLY A 118 -7.02 7.03 10.99
CA GLY A 118 -7.84 8.20 10.69
C GLY A 118 -7.06 9.53 10.58
N LYS A 119 -5.74 9.48 10.44
CA LYS A 119 -4.88 10.66 10.27
C LYS A 119 -4.77 11.09 8.81
N ALA A 120 -4.80 10.15 7.88
CA ALA A 120 -4.88 10.44 6.45
C ALA A 120 -6.25 11.06 6.11
N HIS A 121 -6.29 11.92 5.10
CA HIS A 121 -7.55 12.47 4.57
C HIS A 121 -8.39 11.37 3.92
N ARG A 122 -7.73 10.49 3.16
CA ARG A 122 -8.32 9.33 2.49
C ARG A 122 -7.30 8.21 2.40
N ILE A 123 -7.76 6.96 2.42
CA ILE A 123 -6.93 5.77 2.17
C ILE A 123 -7.48 5.05 0.95
N ASN A 124 -6.60 4.86 -0.04
CA ASN A 124 -6.88 4.13 -1.27
C ASN A 124 -6.00 2.89 -1.30
N ILE A 125 -6.59 1.72 -1.57
CA ILE A 125 -5.84 0.46 -1.69
C ILE A 125 -5.72 0.10 -3.17
N ILE A 126 -4.49 -0.13 -3.62
CA ILE A 126 -4.19 -0.67 -4.95
C ILE A 126 -3.64 -2.08 -4.78
N MET A 127 -4.41 -3.05 -5.21
CA MET A 127 -4.10 -4.47 -5.08
C MET A 127 -4.13 -5.11 -6.46
N PRO A 128 -2.96 -5.30 -7.11
CA PRO A 128 -2.90 -5.87 -8.47
C PRO A 128 -3.53 -7.25 -8.59
N SER A 129 -3.44 -8.06 -7.53
CA SER A 129 -4.14 -9.33 -7.39
C SER A 129 -5.05 -9.27 -6.19
N LEU A 130 -6.37 -9.34 -6.41
CA LEU A 130 -7.35 -9.22 -5.33
C LEU A 130 -7.21 -10.37 -4.35
N TYR A 131 -7.07 -10.05 -3.06
CA TYR A 131 -7.07 -11.03 -1.98
C TYR A 131 -8.37 -11.86 -2.00
N GLY A 132 -8.25 -13.19 -1.93
CA GLY A 132 -9.39 -14.10 -1.98
C GLY A 132 -10.14 -14.15 -3.33
N GLY A 133 -9.64 -13.46 -4.37
CA GLY A 133 -10.32 -13.32 -5.67
C GLY A 133 -10.51 -14.61 -6.46
N ARG A 134 -9.84 -15.70 -6.09
CA ARG A 134 -10.04 -17.02 -6.73
C ARG A 134 -11.41 -17.62 -6.43
N GLN A 135 -11.96 -17.31 -5.27
CA GLN A 135 -13.32 -17.73 -4.89
C GLN A 135 -14.31 -16.65 -5.31
N HIS A 136 -14.97 -16.84 -6.44
CA HIS A 136 -15.87 -15.84 -7.03
C HIS A 136 -17.33 -15.96 -6.55
N ARG A 137 -17.69 -17.04 -5.85
CA ARG A 137 -19.04 -17.25 -5.29
C ARG A 137 -18.99 -18.14 -4.06
N ARG A 138 -20.01 -18.02 -3.24
CA ARG A 138 -20.22 -18.86 -2.07
C ARG A 138 -21.22 -19.98 -2.39
N ASN A 139 -20.87 -21.20 -2.04
CA ASN A 139 -21.75 -22.35 -2.09
C ASN A 139 -21.93 -22.91 -0.67
N TYR A 140 -23.18 -23.06 -0.24
CA TYR A 140 -23.49 -23.60 1.09
C TYR A 140 -22.80 -22.85 2.26
N ARG A 141 -22.08 -23.58 3.13
CA ARG A 141 -21.46 -23.09 4.36
C ARG A 141 -19.97 -22.84 4.18
N GLU A 142 -19.63 -22.08 3.15
CA GLU A 142 -18.24 -21.68 2.84
C GLU A 142 -17.97 -20.25 3.28
N SER A 143 -16.70 -19.94 3.55
CA SER A 143 -16.27 -18.54 3.62
C SER A 143 -16.28 -17.90 2.22
N LEU A 144 -16.26 -16.59 2.18
CA LEU A 144 -16.03 -15.82 0.97
C LEU A 144 -15.17 -14.63 1.36
N ASP A 145 -13.86 -14.86 1.44
CA ASP A 145 -12.92 -13.95 2.07
C ASP A 145 -12.86 -12.60 1.37
N CYS A 146 -12.93 -12.57 0.03
CA CYS A 146 -12.94 -11.31 -0.72
C CYS A 146 -14.17 -10.42 -0.45
N ALA A 147 -15.22 -10.95 0.13
CA ALA A 147 -16.42 -10.17 0.49
C ALA A 147 -16.41 -9.71 1.96
N VAL A 148 -15.51 -10.27 2.76
CA VAL A 148 -15.37 -9.96 4.20
C VAL A 148 -14.11 -9.12 4.45
N ALA A 149 -13.18 -9.13 3.51
CA ALA A 149 -11.89 -8.48 3.55
C ALA A 149 -11.96 -6.93 3.59
#